data_3c414e3008e77194f842b1f9e5e0584d
#
_entry.id   3c414e3008e77194f842b1f9e5e0584d
#
_cell.length_a   1.000
_cell.length_b   1.000
_cell.length_c   1.000
_cell.angle_alpha   90.00
_cell.angle_beta   90.00
_cell.angle_gamma   90.00
#
_symmetry.space_group_name_H-M   'P 1'
#
loop_
_entity.id
_entity.type
_entity.pdbx_description
1 polymer ?
#
loop_
_entity_poly.entity_id
_entity_poly.type
_entity_poly.pdbx_seq_one_letter_code
_entity_poly.pdbx_strand_id
1 'polypeptide(L)'
;MSRDSIAHIGLGSNLADPEAQVLAAFDEIAATPGITLERRSSLYRTAPIGYDNQPDFINAIARVRTTLEPQALLDALLGIERTHGRVREFLNAPRTLDLDVLLYDDRQISTDTLNVPHPRAHLRAFVLLPLLEVSPDLEIPGLGAASAFLAHCQDQPISRIADAMMVRLAVGSVVPTPVDGF
;
A
#
# COMPACT_ATOMS: atom_id res chain seq x y z
N MET A 1 18.46 -12.51 19.68
CA MET A 1 18.29 -12.32 18.23
C MET A 1 16.90 -11.77 18.00
N SER A 2 16.82 -10.59 17.46
CA SER A 2 15.55 -10.01 17.01
C SER A 2 14.99 -10.89 15.88
N ARG A 3 13.82 -11.46 16.07
CA ARG A 3 13.16 -12.25 15.04
C ARG A 3 12.55 -11.27 14.01
N ASP A 4 12.87 -11.47 12.75
CA ASP A 4 12.25 -10.68 11.69
C ASP A 4 10.74 -10.96 11.65
N SER A 5 9.98 -9.90 11.56
CA SER A 5 8.52 -9.94 11.44
C SER A 5 8.07 -9.56 10.04
N ILE A 6 6.91 -10.06 9.62
CA ILE A 6 6.28 -9.68 8.36
C ILE A 6 5.16 -8.67 8.66
N ALA A 7 5.22 -7.53 8.02
CA ALA A 7 4.20 -6.51 8.13
C ALA A 7 3.61 -6.17 6.74
N HIS A 8 2.36 -5.74 6.74
CA HIS A 8 1.67 -5.24 5.55
C HIS A 8 1.31 -3.78 5.79
N ILE A 9 1.76 -2.94 4.88
CA ILE A 9 1.61 -1.48 4.94
C ILE A 9 0.70 -1.05 3.82
N GLY A 10 -0.37 -0.32 4.17
CA GLY A 10 -1.24 0.35 3.22
C GLY A 10 -0.67 1.71 2.83
N LEU A 11 -0.66 2.00 1.52
CA LEU A 11 -0.25 3.28 0.97
C LEU A 11 -1.44 3.91 0.24
N GLY A 12 -1.68 5.20 0.45
CA GLY A 12 -2.74 5.93 -0.21
C GLY A 12 -2.38 7.39 -0.44
N SER A 13 -2.81 7.94 -1.57
CA SER A 13 -2.63 9.35 -1.93
C SER A 13 -3.72 9.80 -2.89
N ASN A 14 -4.13 11.08 -2.82
CA ASN A 14 -5.01 11.69 -3.82
C ASN A 14 -4.68 13.15 -4.12
N LEU A 15 -3.48 13.62 -3.74
CA LEU A 15 -2.97 14.96 -4.01
C LEU A 15 -1.55 14.92 -4.57
N ALA A 16 -1.17 15.99 -5.27
CA ALA A 16 0.21 16.26 -5.70
C ALA A 16 0.85 15.09 -6.49
N ASP A 17 0.21 14.65 -7.57
CA ASP A 17 0.59 13.49 -8.36
C ASP A 17 0.59 12.19 -7.51
N PRO A 18 -0.59 11.64 -7.21
CA PRO A 18 -0.72 10.55 -6.26
C PRO A 18 0.01 9.26 -6.68
N GLU A 19 0.13 8.97 -7.96
CA GLU A 19 0.91 7.81 -8.43
C GLU A 19 2.40 7.98 -8.10
N ALA A 20 2.97 9.15 -8.35
CA ALA A 20 4.36 9.46 -8.00
C ALA A 20 4.58 9.44 -6.49
N GLN A 21 3.62 9.93 -5.69
CA GLN A 21 3.70 9.89 -4.24
C GLN A 21 3.77 8.45 -3.70
N VAL A 22 2.91 7.57 -4.21
CA VAL A 22 2.88 6.16 -3.79
C VAL A 22 4.16 5.44 -4.22
N LEU A 23 4.62 5.64 -5.45
CA LEU A 23 5.87 5.03 -5.93
C LEU A 23 7.09 5.50 -5.14
N ALA A 24 7.19 6.80 -4.84
CA ALA A 24 8.25 7.34 -3.98
C ALA A 24 8.20 6.76 -2.57
N ALA A 25 7.01 6.55 -2.02
CA ALA A 25 6.83 5.96 -0.70
C ALA A 25 7.34 4.51 -0.64
N PHE A 26 7.16 3.70 -1.68
CA PHE A 26 7.76 2.37 -1.75
C PHE A 26 9.27 2.42 -1.63
N ASP A 27 9.92 3.34 -2.34
CA ASP A 27 11.38 3.49 -2.31
C ASP A 27 11.86 3.97 -0.92
N GLU A 28 11.15 4.88 -0.29
CA GLU A 28 11.46 5.38 1.05
C GLU A 28 11.26 4.33 2.13
N ILE A 29 10.22 3.51 2.02
CA ILE A 29 10.01 2.34 2.89
C ILE A 29 11.18 1.37 2.75
N ALA A 30 11.58 1.05 1.51
CA ALA A 30 12.69 0.15 1.24
C ALA A 30 14.04 0.68 1.75
N ALA A 31 14.21 2.01 1.79
CA ALA A 31 15.43 2.67 2.28
C ALA A 31 15.46 2.86 3.82
N THR A 32 14.35 2.58 4.52
CA THR A 32 14.27 2.76 5.97
C THR A 32 15.07 1.68 6.70
N PRO A 33 16.00 2.03 7.62
CA PRO A 33 16.73 1.06 8.42
C PRO A 33 15.78 0.14 9.19
N GLY A 34 16.05 -1.16 9.17
CA GLY A 34 15.22 -2.17 9.82
C GLY A 34 14.02 -2.65 8.99
N ILE A 35 13.89 -2.18 7.76
CA ILE A 35 12.83 -2.60 6.83
C ILE A 35 13.45 -3.14 5.54
N THR A 36 12.96 -4.30 5.10
CA THR A 36 13.23 -4.85 3.78
C THR A 36 11.92 -4.98 3.03
N LEU A 37 11.77 -4.30 1.90
CA LEU A 37 10.61 -4.42 1.02
C LEU A 37 10.69 -5.75 0.27
N GLU A 38 9.79 -6.69 0.57
CA GLU A 38 9.75 -8.00 -0.08
C GLU A 38 8.89 -8.02 -1.34
N ARG A 39 7.70 -7.39 -1.26
CA ARG A 39 6.75 -7.30 -2.36
C ARG A 39 6.00 -6.00 -2.31
N ARG A 40 5.66 -5.49 -3.47
CA ARG A 40 4.72 -4.37 -3.63
C ARG A 40 3.58 -4.79 -4.55
N SER A 41 2.38 -4.32 -4.24
CA SER A 41 1.22 -4.52 -5.09
C SER A 41 1.26 -3.62 -6.33
N SER A 42 0.36 -3.88 -7.26
CA SER A 42 -0.03 -2.91 -8.28
C SER A 42 -0.67 -1.68 -7.62
N LEU A 43 -0.78 -0.59 -8.37
CA LEU A 43 -1.53 0.59 -7.97
C LEU A 43 -3.00 0.40 -8.32
N TYR A 44 -3.88 0.85 -7.43
CA TYR A 44 -5.34 0.78 -7.61
C TYR A 44 -5.95 2.18 -7.47
N ARG A 45 -6.90 2.50 -8.33
CA ARG A 45 -7.65 3.76 -8.28
C ARG A 45 -9.02 3.51 -7.68
N THR A 46 -9.40 4.33 -6.71
CA THR A 46 -10.70 4.28 -6.06
C THR A 46 -11.31 5.66 -5.88
N ALA A 47 -12.65 5.72 -5.90
CA ALA A 47 -13.38 6.94 -5.53
C ALA A 47 -13.21 7.24 -4.03
N PRO A 48 -13.23 8.54 -3.63
CA PRO A 48 -13.15 8.91 -2.22
C PRO A 48 -14.34 8.39 -1.42
N ILE A 49 -14.08 8.02 -0.16
CA ILE A 49 -15.09 7.60 0.82
C ILE A 49 -15.26 8.71 1.87
N GLY A 50 -16.50 9.09 2.14
CA GLY A 50 -16.90 10.02 3.19
C GLY A 50 -16.91 11.48 2.77
N TYR A 51 -15.90 11.99 2.09
CA TYR A 51 -15.84 13.35 1.54
C TYR A 51 -15.65 13.29 0.03
N ASP A 52 -16.72 13.50 -0.73
CA ASP A 52 -16.77 13.26 -2.19
C ASP A 52 -16.14 14.38 -3.03
N ASN A 53 -15.95 15.58 -2.45
CA ASN A 53 -15.38 16.74 -3.15
C ASN A 53 -13.84 16.71 -3.12
N GLN A 54 -13.28 15.63 -3.64
CA GLN A 54 -11.82 15.44 -3.74
C GLN A 54 -11.48 14.47 -4.88
N PRO A 55 -10.23 14.46 -5.39
CA PRO A 55 -9.78 13.51 -6.41
C PRO A 55 -9.84 12.07 -5.94
N ASP A 56 -9.86 11.14 -6.89
CA ASP A 56 -9.72 9.71 -6.63
C ASP A 56 -8.41 9.40 -5.91
N PHE A 57 -8.44 8.36 -5.08
CA PHE A 57 -7.26 7.83 -4.41
C PHE A 57 -6.50 6.84 -5.29
N ILE A 58 -5.19 6.86 -5.14
CA ILE A 58 -4.29 5.79 -5.56
C ILE A 58 -3.88 5.02 -4.31
N ASN A 59 -4.11 3.70 -4.31
CA ASN A 59 -3.85 2.82 -3.20
C ASN A 59 -2.92 1.67 -3.62
N ALA A 60 -2.09 1.22 -2.70
CA ALA A 60 -1.22 0.07 -2.87
C ALA A 60 -0.90 -0.56 -1.53
N ILE A 61 -0.28 -1.73 -1.56
CA ILE A 61 0.22 -2.45 -0.37
C ILE A 61 1.69 -2.80 -0.55
N ALA A 62 2.45 -2.59 0.52
CA ALA A 62 3.81 -3.11 0.67
C ALA A 62 3.81 -4.26 1.67
N ARG A 63 4.39 -5.40 1.27
CA ARG A 63 4.77 -6.46 2.20
C ARG A 63 6.23 -6.28 2.55
N VAL A 64 6.52 -6.15 3.83
CA VAL A 64 7.86 -5.90 4.34
C VAL A 64 8.27 -6.95 5.37
N ARG A 65 9.57 -7.21 5.41
CA ARG A 65 10.23 -7.88 6.52
C ARG A 65 10.87 -6.80 7.39
N THR A 66 10.70 -6.87 8.69
CA THR A 66 11.20 -5.82 9.58
C THR A 66 11.71 -6.36 10.90
N THR A 67 12.75 -5.72 11.41
CA THR A 67 13.26 -5.90 12.78
C THR A 67 12.67 -4.88 13.74
N LEU A 68 11.92 -3.89 13.24
CA LEU A 68 11.29 -2.87 14.06
C LEU A 68 10.06 -3.43 14.79
N GLU A 69 9.95 -3.11 16.07
CA GLU A 69 8.71 -3.36 16.80
C GLU A 69 7.54 -2.55 16.21
N PRO A 70 6.28 -2.96 16.41
CA PRO A 70 5.14 -2.33 15.75
C PRO A 70 5.05 -0.81 15.91
N GLN A 71 5.31 -0.29 17.11
CA GLN A 71 5.27 1.16 17.34
C GLN A 71 6.42 1.88 16.62
N ALA A 72 7.62 1.30 16.61
CA ALA A 72 8.76 1.86 15.88
C ALA A 72 8.53 1.87 14.36
N LEU A 73 7.88 0.82 13.84
CA LEU A 73 7.45 0.78 12.43
C LEU A 73 6.46 1.90 12.14
N LEU A 74 5.43 2.09 12.96
CA LEU A 74 4.47 3.19 12.81
C LEU A 74 5.18 4.55 12.82
N ASP A 75 6.11 4.77 13.76
CA ASP A 75 6.84 6.02 13.88
C ASP A 75 7.69 6.31 12.63
N ALA A 76 8.31 5.28 12.05
CA ALA A 76 9.06 5.40 10.81
C ALA A 76 8.14 5.79 9.63
N LEU A 77 6.96 5.19 9.52
CA LEU A 77 5.97 5.52 8.49
C LEU A 77 5.43 6.94 8.64
N LEU A 78 5.17 7.39 9.87
CA LEU A 78 4.76 8.76 10.15
C LEU A 78 5.86 9.77 9.75
N GLY A 79 7.13 9.39 9.90
CA GLY A 79 8.27 10.17 9.41
C GLY A 79 8.24 10.35 7.90
N ILE A 80 7.96 9.30 7.15
CA ILE A 80 7.81 9.34 5.68
C ILE A 80 6.63 10.25 5.29
N GLU A 81 5.48 10.09 5.93
CA GLU A 81 4.32 10.97 5.66
C GLU A 81 4.66 12.45 5.84
N ARG A 82 5.40 12.80 6.88
CA ARG A 82 5.83 14.18 7.12
C ARG A 82 6.71 14.73 6.00
N THR A 83 7.60 13.93 5.44
CA THR A 83 8.45 14.34 4.30
C THR A 83 7.64 14.60 3.03
N HIS A 84 6.45 14.01 2.92
CA HIS A 84 5.49 14.25 1.82
C HIS A 84 4.52 15.41 2.12
N GLY A 85 4.74 16.18 3.17
CA GLY A 85 3.96 17.37 3.49
C GLY A 85 2.55 17.07 3.99
N ARG A 86 2.32 15.91 4.62
CA ARG A 86 1.00 15.56 5.14
C ARG A 86 0.54 16.55 6.21
N VAL A 87 -0.62 17.17 5.98
CA VAL A 87 -1.36 17.98 6.93
C VAL A 87 -2.77 17.43 7.05
N ARG A 88 -3.23 17.13 8.26
CA ARG A 88 -4.62 16.75 8.53
C ARG A 88 -5.43 17.99 8.86
N GLU A 89 -6.28 18.41 7.94
CA GLU A 89 -7.17 19.57 8.17
C GLU A 89 -8.50 19.14 8.79
N PHE A 90 -9.06 17.99 8.34
CA PHE A 90 -10.32 17.46 8.85
C PHE A 90 -10.42 15.94 8.54
N LEU A 91 -11.46 15.28 9.10
CA LEU A 91 -11.70 13.84 8.88
C LEU A 91 -11.93 13.53 7.40
N ASN A 92 -11.25 12.50 6.89
CA ASN A 92 -11.28 12.10 5.47
C ASN A 92 -10.83 13.19 4.48
N ALA A 93 -10.05 14.18 4.94
CA ALA A 93 -9.49 15.21 4.08
C ALA A 93 -8.58 14.62 2.98
N PRO A 94 -8.43 15.33 1.85
CA PRO A 94 -7.41 15.00 0.86
C PRO A 94 -6.02 14.91 1.49
N ARG A 95 -5.18 14.00 0.99
CA ARG A 95 -3.86 13.77 1.57
C ARG A 95 -2.81 13.44 0.52
N THR A 96 -1.61 14.00 0.73
CA THR A 96 -0.46 13.75 -0.14
C THR A 96 0.01 12.31 -0.03
N LEU A 97 0.09 11.79 1.20
CA LEU A 97 0.47 10.41 1.47
C LEU A 97 -0.11 9.96 2.81
N ASP A 98 -0.66 8.74 2.81
CA ASP A 98 -1.14 8.05 3.99
C ASP A 98 -0.52 6.66 4.07
N LEU A 99 0.10 6.33 5.18
CA LEU A 99 0.75 5.04 5.42
C LEU A 99 0.17 4.42 6.68
N ASP A 100 -0.40 3.22 6.54
CA ASP A 100 -1.01 2.49 7.64
C ASP A 100 -0.33 1.13 7.86
N VAL A 101 -0.07 0.78 9.11
CA VAL A 101 0.26 -0.60 9.48
C VAL A 101 -1.04 -1.38 9.51
N LEU A 102 -1.25 -2.27 8.53
CA LEU A 102 -2.47 -3.06 8.40
C LEU A 102 -2.40 -4.36 9.19
N LEU A 103 -1.28 -5.05 9.08
CA LEU A 103 -0.99 -6.34 9.70
C LEU A 103 0.47 -6.39 10.15
N TYR A 104 0.71 -7.10 11.24
CA TYR A 104 2.04 -7.34 11.77
C TYR A 104 2.10 -8.77 12.34
N ASP A 105 2.73 -9.70 11.59
CA ASP A 105 2.67 -11.14 11.84
C ASP A 105 1.21 -11.60 12.09
N ASP A 106 0.99 -12.44 13.09
CA ASP A 106 -0.33 -12.86 13.56
C ASP A 106 -0.79 -12.10 14.82
N ARG A 107 -0.15 -10.96 15.13
CA ARG A 107 -0.40 -10.19 16.34
C ARG A 107 -1.71 -9.41 16.27
N GLN A 108 -2.37 -9.35 17.40
CA GLN A 108 -3.51 -8.46 17.65
C GLN A 108 -3.06 -7.39 18.66
N ILE A 109 -3.03 -6.13 18.20
CA ILE A 109 -2.52 -4.99 18.97
C ILE A 109 -3.60 -3.94 19.04
N SER A 110 -3.88 -3.45 20.24
CA SER A 110 -4.82 -2.35 20.47
C SER A 110 -4.22 -1.41 21.50
N THR A 111 -3.75 -0.28 21.01
CA THR A 111 -3.19 0.82 21.79
C THR A 111 -3.84 2.13 21.39
N ASP A 112 -3.52 3.23 22.06
CA ASP A 112 -4.03 4.55 21.71
C ASP A 112 -3.59 5.02 20.33
N THR A 113 -2.46 4.51 19.82
CA THR A 113 -1.85 4.95 18.57
C THR A 113 -1.87 3.90 17.46
N LEU A 114 -2.05 2.61 17.81
CA LEU A 114 -1.91 1.51 16.87
C LEU A 114 -2.95 0.42 17.11
N ASN A 115 -3.73 0.11 16.08
CA ASN A 115 -4.65 -1.03 16.05
C ASN A 115 -4.27 -1.96 14.89
N VAL A 116 -3.90 -3.19 15.21
CA VAL A 116 -3.50 -4.22 14.26
C VAL A 116 -4.24 -5.53 14.61
N PRO A 117 -4.92 -6.18 13.67
CA PRO A 117 -5.21 -5.76 12.30
C PRO A 117 -5.92 -4.41 12.24
N HIS A 118 -5.70 -3.65 11.16
CA HIS A 118 -6.43 -2.40 10.96
C HIS A 118 -7.95 -2.68 10.97
N PRO A 119 -8.75 -1.94 11.76
CA PRO A 119 -10.17 -2.30 12.02
C PRO A 119 -11.04 -2.41 10.78
N ARG A 120 -10.68 -1.71 9.69
CA ARG A 120 -11.45 -1.66 8.44
C ARG A 120 -10.78 -2.39 7.27
N ALA A 121 -9.67 -3.08 7.50
CA ALA A 121 -8.92 -3.75 6.42
C ALA A 121 -9.79 -4.74 5.64
N HIS A 122 -10.60 -5.53 6.32
CA HIS A 122 -11.48 -6.55 5.73
C HIS A 122 -12.76 -5.99 5.09
N LEU A 123 -13.03 -4.70 5.23
CA LEU A 123 -14.24 -4.03 4.72
C LEU A 123 -14.00 -3.23 3.43
N ARG A 124 -12.75 -3.16 2.97
CA ARG A 124 -12.34 -2.26 1.88
C ARG A 124 -11.71 -3.02 0.73
N ALA A 125 -12.29 -2.93 -0.46
CA ALA A 125 -11.73 -3.54 -1.66
C ALA A 125 -10.31 -3.04 -1.96
N PHE A 126 -10.05 -1.74 -1.76
CA PHE A 126 -8.74 -1.13 -2.00
C PHE A 126 -7.66 -1.55 -0.99
N VAL A 127 -8.02 -2.29 0.04
CA VAL A 127 -7.09 -2.99 0.94
C VAL A 127 -6.99 -4.46 0.54
N LEU A 128 -8.12 -5.15 0.39
CA LEU A 128 -8.15 -6.60 0.16
C LEU A 128 -7.53 -7.03 -1.16
N LEU A 129 -7.82 -6.33 -2.27
CA LEU A 129 -7.29 -6.70 -3.58
C LEU A 129 -5.77 -6.61 -3.64
N PRO A 130 -5.13 -5.48 -3.29
CA PRO A 130 -3.67 -5.41 -3.28
C PRO A 130 -3.04 -6.28 -2.18
N LEU A 131 -3.73 -6.50 -1.05
CA LEU A 131 -3.26 -7.38 0.01
C LEU A 131 -3.14 -8.83 -0.46
N LEU A 132 -4.13 -9.33 -1.17
CA LEU A 132 -4.14 -10.68 -1.75
C LEU A 132 -3.17 -10.83 -2.93
N GLU A 133 -2.85 -9.74 -3.61
CA GLU A 133 -1.82 -9.73 -4.65
C GLU A 133 -0.43 -10.01 -4.06
N VAL A 134 -0.09 -9.45 -2.91
CA VAL A 134 1.21 -9.65 -2.25
C VAL A 134 1.24 -10.85 -1.31
N SER A 135 0.09 -11.31 -0.83
CA SER A 135 -0.06 -12.44 0.09
C SER A 135 -1.36 -13.19 -0.18
N PRO A 136 -1.39 -14.08 -1.21
CA PRO A 136 -2.64 -14.72 -1.66
C PRO A 136 -3.36 -15.58 -0.61
N ASP A 137 -2.59 -16.21 0.27
CA ASP A 137 -3.11 -17.14 1.30
C ASP A 137 -3.20 -16.49 2.69
N LEU A 138 -3.23 -15.16 2.74
CA LEU A 138 -3.20 -14.41 3.98
C LEU A 138 -4.44 -14.70 4.83
N GLU A 139 -4.20 -14.95 6.11
CA GLU A 139 -5.23 -14.93 7.15
C GLU A 139 -5.12 -13.66 7.97
N ILE A 140 -6.26 -13.02 8.22
CA ILE A 140 -6.34 -11.85 9.10
C ILE A 140 -6.54 -12.35 10.51
N PRO A 141 -5.64 -12.08 11.45
CA PRO A 141 -5.75 -12.54 12.84
C PRO A 141 -7.11 -12.19 13.46
N GLY A 142 -7.75 -13.20 14.03
CA GLY A 142 -9.08 -13.08 14.62
C GLY A 142 -10.26 -13.09 13.66
N LEU A 143 -10.03 -13.06 12.33
CA LEU A 143 -11.09 -13.01 11.32
C LEU A 143 -11.06 -14.16 10.32
N GLY A 144 -9.90 -14.75 10.03
CA GLY A 144 -9.74 -15.83 9.06
C GLY A 144 -9.24 -15.36 7.70
N ALA A 145 -9.44 -16.17 6.66
CA ALA A 145 -8.91 -15.92 5.33
C ALA A 145 -9.35 -14.57 4.75
N ALA A 146 -8.39 -13.76 4.34
CA ALA A 146 -8.66 -12.44 3.73
C ALA A 146 -9.53 -12.55 2.48
N SER A 147 -9.32 -13.59 1.67
CA SER A 147 -10.11 -13.85 0.45
C SER A 147 -11.61 -14.03 0.70
N ALA A 148 -12.01 -14.51 1.88
CA ALA A 148 -13.42 -14.68 2.22
C ALA A 148 -14.19 -13.36 2.32
N PHE A 149 -13.50 -12.23 2.52
CA PHE A 149 -14.13 -10.91 2.65
C PHE A 149 -14.34 -10.19 1.32
N LEU A 150 -13.76 -10.67 0.21
CA LEU A 150 -13.95 -10.06 -1.11
C LEU A 150 -15.41 -10.00 -1.54
N ALA A 151 -16.21 -11.01 -1.20
CA ALA A 151 -17.63 -11.05 -1.52
C ALA A 151 -18.42 -9.87 -0.93
N HIS A 152 -17.96 -9.31 0.20
CA HIS A 152 -18.59 -8.16 0.85
C HIS A 152 -18.18 -6.80 0.27
N CYS A 153 -17.23 -6.79 -0.67
CA CYS A 153 -16.67 -5.57 -1.27
C CYS A 153 -16.99 -5.44 -2.76
N GLN A 154 -17.85 -6.28 -3.32
CA GLN A 154 -18.13 -6.34 -4.77
C GLN A 154 -18.80 -5.07 -5.32
N ASP A 155 -19.47 -4.30 -4.47
CA ASP A 155 -20.13 -3.04 -4.81
C ASP A 155 -19.18 -1.82 -4.74
N GLN A 156 -17.94 -2.02 -4.35
CA GLN A 156 -16.94 -0.94 -4.23
C GLN A 156 -16.18 -0.79 -5.55
N PRO A 157 -16.33 0.35 -6.26
CA PRO A 157 -15.63 0.58 -7.51
C PRO A 157 -14.11 0.69 -7.29
N ILE A 158 -13.37 -0.10 -8.01
CA ILE A 158 -11.90 -0.14 -7.96
C ILE A 158 -11.35 -0.54 -9.33
N SER A 159 -10.28 0.10 -9.77
CA SER A 159 -9.59 -0.25 -11.00
C SER A 159 -8.09 -0.38 -10.76
N ARG A 160 -7.51 -1.46 -11.29
CA ARG A 160 -6.06 -1.66 -11.28
C ARG A 160 -5.43 -0.80 -12.35
N ILE A 161 -4.39 -0.05 -11.98
CA ILE A 161 -3.60 0.75 -12.92
C ILE A 161 -2.48 -0.15 -13.45
N ALA A 162 -2.35 -0.21 -14.79
CA ALA A 162 -1.20 -0.87 -15.40
C ALA A 162 0.08 -0.16 -14.99
N ASP A 163 1.06 -0.89 -14.48
CA ASP A 163 2.33 -0.31 -14.07
C ASP A 163 3.04 0.28 -15.29
N ALA A 164 3.20 1.59 -15.32
CA ALA A 164 3.90 2.30 -16.40
C ALA A 164 5.34 1.81 -16.58
N MET A 165 5.92 1.24 -15.53
CA MET A 165 7.25 0.64 -15.58
C MET A 165 7.25 -0.69 -16.34
N MET A 166 6.20 -1.50 -16.21
CA MET A 166 6.02 -2.72 -17.00
C MET A 166 5.76 -2.41 -18.48
N VAL A 167 5.02 -1.35 -18.76
CA VAL A 167 4.79 -0.88 -20.13
C VAL A 167 6.09 -0.38 -20.78
N ARG A 168 6.97 0.31 -20.03
CA ARG A 168 8.28 0.74 -20.54
C ARG A 168 9.22 -0.43 -20.82
N LEU A 169 9.19 -1.50 -20.03
CA LEU A 169 9.98 -2.71 -20.28
C LEU A 169 9.44 -3.49 -21.49
N ALA A 170 8.13 -3.51 -21.70
CA ALA A 170 7.52 -4.14 -22.86
C ALA A 170 7.76 -3.37 -24.17
N VAL A 171 7.83 -2.04 -24.10
CA VAL A 171 8.14 -1.17 -25.27
C VAL A 171 9.64 -1.10 -25.55
N GLY A 172 10.49 -1.34 -24.55
CA GLY A 172 11.96 -1.35 -24.70
C GLY A 172 12.53 -2.59 -25.38
N SER A 173 11.71 -3.59 -25.72
CA SER A 173 12.14 -4.83 -26.39
C SER A 173 11.94 -4.82 -27.90
N VAL A 174 11.77 -3.67 -28.53
CA VAL A 174 11.91 -3.58 -29.98
C VAL A 174 13.41 -3.47 -30.29
N VAL A 175 14.01 -4.61 -30.48
CA VAL A 175 15.34 -4.70 -31.12
C VAL A 175 15.19 -4.08 -32.50
N PRO A 176 15.96 -3.02 -32.85
CA PRO A 176 15.97 -2.58 -34.21
C PRO A 176 16.57 -3.69 -35.06
N THR A 177 15.78 -4.21 -35.98
CA THR A 177 16.30 -5.07 -37.06
C THR A 177 17.43 -4.30 -37.77
N PRO A 178 18.60 -4.91 -37.96
CA PRO A 178 19.61 -4.31 -38.78
C PRO A 178 19.07 -4.22 -40.21
N VAL A 179 18.95 -3.04 -40.71
CA VAL A 179 18.76 -2.82 -42.16
C VAL A 179 20.07 -3.16 -42.83
N ASP A 180 20.18 -4.39 -43.31
CA ASP A 180 21.11 -4.70 -44.38
C ASP A 180 20.66 -3.91 -45.63
N GLY A 181 21.51 -3.06 -46.10
CA GLY A 181 21.17 -2.32 -47.28
C GLY A 181 22.35 -1.70 -47.94
N PHE A 182 22.90 -2.29 -48.94
CA PHE A 182 23.67 -1.78 -50.09
C PHE A 182 24.71 -0.70 -49.86
#